data_ab92d88179bf8904b938f2de9970c439
#
_entry.id   ab92d88179bf8904b938f2de9970c439
#
_cell.length_a   1.000
_cell.length_b   1.000
_cell.length_c   1.000
_cell.angle_alpha   90.00
_cell.angle_beta   90.00
_cell.angle_gamma   90.00
#
_symmetry.space_group_name_H-M   'P 1'
#
loop_
_entity.id
_entity.type
_entity.pdbx_description
1 polymer ?
#
loop_
_entity_poly.entity_id
_entity_poly.type
_entity_poly.pdbx_seq_one_letter_code
_entity_poly.pdbx_strand_id
1 'polypeptide(L)'
;MKKIIDTILYYDEVLILDLRMKKKFIFILIFFLILNNLSLAKDITIKKTSNLHLTAKPIKNHYMVDTEIVRAGKQSQKFVLPHGVCNGQDCKWSAQRTERKVKGLHTPTRKYGKPLYYAWSIYFPKEFTSDWVGSKALLGQVKMKGVGLPVWEMILISSNLKKGHGFFIRLPQSTVTSTMHCKNFKVGEWIDIIIKADYAKEKKSLENYKTFELWINGEYVKSCSHSYPLISKKTLKESYSKNWSTSGKVDFRYGIYRPNVGQWLMSNNRVNKKVKYFRDPDGGEMVVTFPFRLNWEKKIPTATVYYDEIRVGKSKDEVDINLQSKPVD
;
A
#
# COMPACT_ATOMS: atom_id res chain seq x y z
N MET A 1 28.34 -49.76 55.83
CA MET A 1 27.46 -48.57 55.79
C MET A 1 28.03 -47.42 54.96
N LYS A 2 29.29 -46.99 55.09
CA LYS A 2 29.90 -45.88 54.31
C LYS A 2 29.83 -46.06 52.78
N LYS A 3 30.18 -47.24 52.26
CA LYS A 3 30.15 -47.59 50.83
C LYS A 3 28.76 -47.45 50.17
N ILE A 4 27.69 -47.72 50.90
CA ILE A 4 26.29 -47.64 50.40
C ILE A 4 25.89 -46.15 50.29
N ILE A 5 26.29 -45.34 51.27
CA ILE A 5 25.97 -43.90 51.24
C ILE A 5 26.69 -43.21 50.10
N ASP A 6 27.95 -43.51 49.84
CA ASP A 6 28.74 -42.92 48.74
C ASP A 6 28.13 -43.30 47.37
N THR A 7 27.58 -44.50 47.21
CA THR A 7 26.90 -44.97 46.00
C THR A 7 25.59 -44.25 45.78
N ILE A 8 24.76 -44.00 46.82
CA ILE A 8 23.52 -43.29 46.73
C ILE A 8 23.75 -41.83 46.34
N LEU A 9 24.72 -41.17 46.95
CA LEU A 9 25.08 -39.79 46.64
C LEU A 9 25.58 -39.61 45.20
N TYR A 10 26.33 -40.58 44.68
CA TYR A 10 26.81 -40.57 43.31
C TYR A 10 25.65 -40.68 42.31
N TYR A 11 24.64 -41.53 42.56
CA TYR A 11 23.49 -41.68 41.71
C TYR A 11 22.58 -40.43 41.72
N ASP A 12 22.44 -39.77 42.86
CA ASP A 12 21.70 -38.52 42.98
C ASP A 12 22.37 -37.39 42.20
N GLU A 13 23.69 -37.25 42.25
CA GLU A 13 24.40 -36.23 41.47
C GLU A 13 24.28 -36.47 39.96
N VAL A 14 24.41 -37.72 39.50
CA VAL A 14 24.23 -38.08 38.09
C VAL A 14 22.81 -37.81 37.60
N LEU A 15 21.80 -38.12 38.40
CA LEU A 15 20.41 -37.88 38.09
C LEU A 15 20.09 -36.36 37.98
N ILE A 16 20.65 -35.56 38.88
CA ILE A 16 20.51 -34.10 38.88
C ILE A 16 21.20 -33.49 37.64
N LEU A 17 22.38 -34.01 37.26
CA LEU A 17 23.10 -33.56 36.05
C LEU A 17 22.29 -33.86 34.77
N ASP A 18 21.70 -35.05 34.67
CA ASP A 18 20.90 -35.45 33.53
C ASP A 18 19.63 -34.58 33.40
N LEU A 19 18.95 -34.31 34.51
CA LEU A 19 17.80 -33.40 34.54
C LEU A 19 18.15 -31.96 34.16
N ARG A 20 19.34 -31.48 34.58
CA ARG A 20 19.83 -30.13 34.18
C ARG A 20 20.20 -30.08 32.69
N MET A 21 20.77 -31.11 32.14
CA MET A 21 21.05 -31.18 30.69
C MET A 21 19.81 -31.27 29.87
N LYS A 22 18.82 -32.10 30.27
CA LYS A 22 17.49 -32.18 29.57
C LYS A 22 16.77 -30.83 29.57
N LYS A 23 16.75 -30.11 30.70
CA LYS A 23 16.19 -28.75 30.80
C LYS A 23 16.89 -27.76 29.84
N LYS A 24 18.22 -27.77 29.79
CA LYS A 24 18.99 -26.93 28.87
C LYS A 24 18.68 -27.26 27.41
N PHE A 25 18.56 -28.55 27.08
CA PHE A 25 18.25 -29.01 25.72
C PHE A 25 16.84 -28.59 25.27
N ILE A 26 15.85 -28.70 26.17
CA ILE A 26 14.48 -28.23 25.92
C ILE A 26 14.47 -26.72 25.73
N PHE A 27 15.21 -25.96 26.53
CA PHE A 27 15.30 -24.50 26.39
C PHE A 27 15.93 -24.08 25.06
N ILE A 28 16.99 -24.77 24.64
CA ILE A 28 17.64 -24.55 23.33
C ILE A 28 16.67 -24.90 22.19
N LEU A 29 15.93 -26.00 22.31
CA LEU A 29 14.97 -26.43 21.30
C LEU A 29 13.81 -25.43 21.16
N ILE A 30 13.27 -24.93 22.28
CA ILE A 30 12.24 -23.89 22.30
C ILE A 30 12.79 -22.59 21.70
N PHE A 31 14.03 -22.21 22.03
CA PHE A 31 14.68 -21.03 21.47
C PHE A 31 14.88 -21.14 19.94
N PHE A 32 15.28 -22.32 19.45
CA PHE A 32 15.35 -22.61 18.00
C PHE A 32 13.98 -22.62 17.33
N LEU A 33 12.94 -23.13 17.98
CA LEU A 33 11.57 -23.10 17.46
C LEU A 33 11.02 -21.67 17.39
N ILE A 34 11.34 -20.83 18.36
CA ILE A 34 10.98 -19.41 18.34
C ILE A 34 11.73 -18.66 17.23
N LEU A 35 13.03 -18.93 17.05
CA LEU A 35 13.83 -18.31 15.98
C LEU A 35 13.37 -18.70 14.57
N ASN A 36 12.94 -19.94 14.37
CA ASN A 36 12.45 -20.40 13.06
C ASN A 36 11.06 -19.87 12.70
N ASN A 37 10.29 -19.34 13.66
CA ASN A 37 9.00 -18.70 13.42
C ASN A 37 9.09 -17.20 13.17
N LEU A 38 10.28 -16.58 13.25
CA LEU A 38 10.52 -15.23 12.80
C LEU A 38 10.58 -15.22 11.26
N SER A 39 9.42 -15.38 10.63
CA SER A 39 9.26 -15.09 9.20
C SER A 39 9.50 -13.60 9.02
N LEU A 40 10.67 -13.25 8.53
CA LEU A 40 11.02 -11.85 8.28
C LEU A 40 10.16 -11.31 7.15
N ALA A 41 9.35 -10.31 7.45
CA ALA A 41 8.69 -9.49 6.43
C ALA A 41 9.75 -9.00 5.44
N LYS A 42 9.40 -8.95 4.18
CA LYS A 42 10.29 -8.37 3.17
C LYS A 42 10.27 -6.87 3.33
N ASP A 43 11.22 -6.35 4.08
CA ASP A 43 11.39 -4.92 4.27
C ASP A 43 11.73 -4.23 2.95
N ILE A 44 11.04 -3.15 2.68
CA ILE A 44 11.28 -2.31 1.52
C ILE A 44 12.10 -1.13 2.00
N THR A 45 13.41 -1.30 2.02
CA THR A 45 14.30 -0.25 2.50
C THR A 45 14.30 0.97 1.59
N ILE A 46 14.37 2.15 2.16
CA ILE A 46 14.44 3.44 1.47
C ILE A 46 15.65 3.55 0.54
N LYS A 47 16.75 2.89 0.86
CA LYS A 47 18.02 2.92 0.12
C LYS A 47 17.93 2.44 -1.33
N LYS A 48 16.86 1.76 -1.74
CA LYS A 48 16.70 1.30 -3.12
C LYS A 48 16.03 2.38 -3.98
N THR A 49 16.76 3.41 -4.35
CA THR A 49 16.32 4.47 -5.29
C THR A 49 15.88 3.93 -6.66
N SER A 50 16.36 2.73 -7.05
CA SER A 50 15.97 2.05 -8.29
C SER A 50 14.48 1.67 -8.39
N ASN A 51 13.73 1.74 -7.29
CA ASN A 51 12.31 1.41 -7.24
C ASN A 51 11.38 2.64 -7.41
N LEU A 52 11.94 3.83 -7.64
CA LEU A 52 11.13 5.01 -7.92
C LEU A 52 10.41 4.83 -9.26
N HIS A 53 9.10 4.88 -9.24
CA HIS A 53 8.27 5.03 -10.40
C HIS A 53 7.87 6.49 -10.52
N LEU A 54 8.81 7.27 -10.99
CA LEU A 54 8.52 8.64 -11.39
C LEU A 54 8.01 8.57 -12.82
N THR A 55 6.86 9.10 -13.07
CA THR A 55 6.37 9.34 -14.43
C THR A 55 7.07 10.54 -15.04
N ALA A 56 7.71 11.34 -14.23
CA ALA A 56 8.68 12.36 -14.66
C ALA A 56 10.11 11.82 -14.53
N LYS A 57 11.04 12.25 -15.38
CA LYS A 57 12.45 12.29 -15.02
C LYS A 57 12.50 12.85 -13.59
N PRO A 58 13.29 12.25 -12.66
CA PRO A 58 13.28 12.70 -11.28
C PRO A 58 13.53 14.21 -11.25
N ILE A 59 12.47 14.96 -11.04
CA ILE A 59 12.59 16.38 -10.83
C ILE A 59 13.16 16.46 -9.41
N LYS A 60 14.31 17.11 -9.33
CA LYS A 60 15.00 17.39 -8.07
C LYS A 60 13.96 17.85 -7.05
N ASN A 61 13.89 17.19 -5.91
CA ASN A 61 13.01 17.51 -4.77
C ASN A 61 11.55 17.04 -4.82
N HIS A 62 11.15 16.11 -5.69
CA HIS A 62 9.80 15.50 -5.62
C HIS A 62 9.73 14.30 -4.70
N TYR A 63 10.86 13.70 -4.43
CA TYR A 63 11.03 12.63 -3.47
C TYR A 63 12.32 12.88 -2.69
N MET A 64 12.21 12.85 -1.39
CA MET A 64 13.34 13.09 -0.46
C MET A 64 13.25 12.14 0.71
N VAL A 65 14.40 11.87 1.32
CA VAL A 65 14.48 11.34 2.66
C VAL A 65 14.27 12.50 3.63
N ASP A 66 13.45 12.30 4.65
CA ASP A 66 13.19 13.26 5.72
C ASP A 66 13.60 12.66 7.06
N THR A 67 14.23 13.44 7.91
CA THR A 67 14.74 13.02 9.22
C THR A 67 14.05 13.75 10.39
N GLU A 68 13.11 14.64 10.09
CA GLU A 68 12.37 15.42 11.08
C GLU A 68 11.00 14.81 11.35
N ILE A 69 10.27 14.45 10.28
CA ILE A 69 8.95 13.82 10.39
C ILE A 69 9.11 12.32 10.15
N VAL A 70 9.36 11.57 11.21
CA VAL A 70 9.65 10.13 11.21
C VAL A 70 8.64 9.39 12.05
N ARG A 71 8.14 8.23 11.57
CA ARG A 71 7.25 7.34 12.34
C ARG A 71 8.04 6.42 13.24
N ALA A 72 9.11 5.84 12.71
CA ALA A 72 10.03 4.97 13.43
C ALA A 72 11.42 5.01 12.77
N GLY A 73 12.46 4.64 13.52
CA GLY A 73 13.84 4.65 13.01
C GLY A 73 14.42 6.05 12.89
N LYS A 74 15.13 6.32 11.80
CA LYS A 74 15.92 7.54 11.61
C LYS A 74 15.42 8.43 10.48
N GLN A 75 14.58 7.92 9.60
CA GLN A 75 14.18 8.61 8.38
C GLN A 75 12.83 8.12 7.84
N SER A 76 12.16 9.00 7.15
CA SER A 76 10.94 8.73 6.40
C SER A 76 11.07 9.12 4.94
N GLN A 77 10.04 8.91 4.15
CA GLN A 77 9.99 9.23 2.72
C GLN A 77 9.02 10.38 2.49
N LYS A 78 9.52 11.53 2.08
CA LYS A 78 8.74 12.71 1.74
C LYS A 78 8.45 12.74 0.25
N PHE A 79 7.18 12.80 -0.10
CA PHE A 79 6.69 12.98 -1.47
C PHE A 79 6.13 14.37 -1.64
N VAL A 80 6.57 15.08 -2.67
CA VAL A 80 6.12 16.42 -3.00
C VAL A 80 5.62 16.44 -4.43
N LEU A 81 4.40 16.91 -4.65
CA LEU A 81 3.77 16.97 -5.96
C LEU A 81 3.28 18.40 -6.27
N PRO A 82 4.12 19.24 -6.88
CA PRO A 82 3.77 20.61 -7.25
C PRO A 82 2.76 20.68 -8.41
N HIS A 83 2.20 21.87 -8.62
CA HIS A 83 1.42 22.14 -9.81
C HIS A 83 2.26 21.96 -11.09
N GLY A 84 1.63 21.47 -12.14
CA GLY A 84 2.24 21.39 -13.49
C GLY A 84 3.22 20.25 -13.70
N VAL A 85 3.54 19.49 -12.67
CA VAL A 85 4.48 18.37 -12.77
C VAL A 85 3.80 17.14 -13.33
N CYS A 86 4.16 16.80 -14.55
CA CYS A 86 3.71 15.57 -15.19
C CYS A 86 4.77 15.06 -16.16
N ASN A 87 4.67 13.81 -16.62
CA ASN A 87 5.55 13.24 -17.64
C ASN A 87 4.80 12.27 -18.56
N GLY A 88 5.19 12.30 -19.85
CA GLY A 88 4.74 11.35 -20.85
C GLY A 88 3.22 11.15 -20.84
N GLN A 89 2.77 9.95 -20.55
CA GLN A 89 1.34 9.60 -20.54
C GLN A 89 0.55 10.38 -19.48
N ASP A 90 1.13 10.68 -18.32
CA ASP A 90 0.42 11.45 -17.31
C ASP A 90 0.09 12.87 -17.77
N CYS A 91 1.01 13.53 -18.51
CA CYS A 91 0.71 14.83 -19.12
C CYS A 91 -0.45 14.71 -20.13
N LYS A 92 -0.41 13.66 -20.95
CA LYS A 92 -1.45 13.39 -21.95
C LYS A 92 -2.82 13.18 -21.30
N TRP A 93 -2.84 12.49 -20.15
CA TRP A 93 -4.06 12.18 -19.40
C TRP A 93 -4.39 13.22 -18.32
N SER A 94 -3.73 14.38 -18.33
CA SER A 94 -3.93 15.42 -17.31
C SER A 94 -3.75 14.94 -15.89
N ALA A 95 -2.83 14.02 -15.67
CA ALA A 95 -2.53 13.44 -14.38
C ALA A 95 -1.16 13.90 -13.86
N GLN A 96 -0.99 13.84 -12.56
CA GLN A 96 0.26 14.13 -11.87
C GLN A 96 0.59 13.01 -10.90
N ARG A 97 1.87 12.61 -10.81
CA ARG A 97 2.29 11.64 -9.79
C ARG A 97 3.71 11.83 -9.33
N THR A 98 3.91 11.46 -8.07
CA THR A 98 5.17 11.08 -7.48
C THR A 98 4.93 9.84 -6.65
N GLU A 99 5.30 8.67 -7.19
CA GLU A 99 5.05 7.37 -6.58
C GLU A 99 6.33 6.52 -6.60
N ARG A 100 6.48 5.67 -5.59
CA ARG A 100 7.39 4.54 -5.65
C ARG A 100 6.67 3.29 -6.10
N LYS A 101 7.40 2.41 -6.76
CA LYS A 101 6.89 1.13 -7.26
C LYS A 101 7.73 -0.02 -6.75
N VAL A 102 7.09 -0.95 -6.07
CA VAL A 102 7.68 -2.24 -5.71
C VAL A 102 7.23 -3.27 -6.74
N LYS A 103 8.18 -3.72 -7.55
CA LYS A 103 7.91 -4.63 -8.67
C LYS A 103 7.92 -6.10 -8.24
N GLY A 104 7.08 -6.88 -8.90
CA GLY A 104 7.21 -8.33 -8.94
C GLY A 104 6.98 -9.02 -7.60
N LEU A 105 6.15 -8.45 -6.74
CA LEU A 105 5.92 -8.95 -5.40
C LEU A 105 5.29 -10.33 -5.38
N HIS A 106 4.38 -10.62 -6.30
CA HIS A 106 3.62 -11.86 -6.25
C HIS A 106 2.96 -12.21 -7.58
N THR A 107 2.83 -13.50 -7.84
CA THR A 107 1.95 -14.01 -8.90
C THR A 107 0.65 -14.49 -8.26
N PRO A 108 -0.51 -13.98 -8.67
CA PRO A 108 -1.78 -14.39 -8.13
C PRO A 108 -1.96 -15.91 -8.23
N THR A 109 -2.40 -16.52 -7.16
CA THR A 109 -2.70 -17.95 -7.11
C THR A 109 -4.05 -18.24 -7.75
N ARG A 110 -4.31 -19.53 -8.08
CA ARG A 110 -5.62 -19.95 -8.59
C ARG A 110 -6.66 -20.08 -7.49
N LYS A 111 -6.23 -20.35 -6.26
CA LYS A 111 -7.10 -20.60 -5.09
C LYS A 111 -6.93 -19.50 -4.05
N TYR A 112 -7.97 -19.26 -3.28
CA TYR A 112 -7.90 -18.40 -2.08
C TYR A 112 -6.98 -19.00 -1.00
N GLY A 113 -6.64 -18.20 0.00
CA GLY A 113 -5.85 -18.62 1.15
C GLY A 113 -4.36 -18.32 1.05
N LYS A 114 -3.93 -17.55 0.03
CA LYS A 114 -2.55 -17.05 -0.10
C LYS A 114 -2.53 -15.53 -0.28
N PRO A 115 -3.04 -14.78 0.69
CA PRO A 115 -3.06 -13.32 0.62
C PRO A 115 -1.64 -12.74 0.70
N LEU A 116 -1.51 -11.51 0.23
CA LEU A 116 -0.41 -10.61 0.61
C LEU A 116 -0.94 -9.56 1.57
N TYR A 117 -0.09 -9.21 2.51
CA TYR A 117 -0.31 -8.11 3.43
C TYR A 117 0.63 -6.96 3.05
N TYR A 118 0.07 -5.77 3.01
CA TYR A 118 0.76 -4.52 2.74
C TYR A 118 0.60 -3.62 3.94
N ALA A 119 1.66 -3.03 4.40
CA ALA A 119 1.61 -2.04 5.46
C ALA A 119 2.45 -0.83 5.12
N TRP A 120 2.02 0.31 5.59
CA TRP A 120 2.74 1.56 5.58
C TRP A 120 2.17 2.51 6.61
N SER A 121 2.98 3.42 7.08
CA SER A 121 2.53 4.58 7.83
C SER A 121 2.49 5.78 6.90
N ILE A 122 1.48 6.63 7.03
CA ILE A 122 1.30 7.86 6.25
C ILE A 122 1.07 9.04 7.18
N TYR A 123 1.64 10.20 6.84
CA TYR A 123 1.46 11.43 7.58
C TYR A 123 1.10 12.56 6.63
N PHE A 124 0.06 13.28 6.96
CA PHE A 124 -0.35 14.50 6.29
C PHE A 124 0.04 15.68 7.15
N PRO A 125 0.82 16.66 6.64
CA PRO A 125 1.15 17.87 7.40
C PRO A 125 -0.10 18.61 7.86
N LYS A 126 0.02 19.43 8.91
CA LYS A 126 -1.10 20.21 9.47
C LYS A 126 -1.73 21.16 8.44
N GLU A 127 -0.95 21.59 7.46
CA GLU A 127 -1.36 22.47 6.35
C GLU A 127 -2.13 21.75 5.25
N PHE A 128 -2.33 20.44 5.39
CA PHE A 128 -3.07 19.66 4.40
C PHE A 128 -4.49 20.20 4.22
N THR A 129 -4.88 20.43 2.96
CA THR A 129 -6.21 20.88 2.59
C THR A 129 -6.82 19.98 1.52
N SER A 130 -8.15 20.01 1.38
CA SER A 130 -8.86 19.24 0.34
C SER A 130 -8.41 19.61 -1.08
N ASP A 131 -7.93 20.81 -1.31
CA ASP A 131 -7.49 21.27 -2.62
C ASP A 131 -6.20 20.55 -3.09
N TRP A 132 -5.38 20.03 -2.17
CA TRP A 132 -4.22 19.19 -2.52
C TRP A 132 -4.58 17.94 -3.31
N VAL A 133 -5.79 17.45 -3.12
CA VAL A 133 -6.27 16.22 -3.76
C VAL A 133 -6.67 16.45 -5.21
N GLY A 134 -7.01 17.68 -5.57
CA GLY A 134 -7.73 17.97 -6.80
C GLY A 134 -9.14 17.34 -6.72
N SER A 135 -9.54 16.56 -7.72
CA SER A 135 -10.79 15.79 -7.64
C SER A 135 -10.62 14.50 -6.84
N LYS A 136 -9.49 13.83 -7.02
CA LYS A 136 -9.11 12.56 -6.37
C LYS A 136 -7.60 12.43 -6.29
N ALA A 137 -7.09 11.85 -5.22
CA ALA A 137 -5.70 11.42 -5.10
C ALA A 137 -5.60 9.97 -4.64
N LEU A 138 -4.72 9.20 -5.27
CA LEU A 138 -4.36 7.85 -4.87
C LEU A 138 -3.12 7.93 -3.97
N LEU A 139 -3.18 7.21 -2.86
CA LEU A 139 -2.12 7.15 -1.85
C LEU A 139 -1.45 5.78 -1.79
N GLY A 140 -2.16 4.75 -2.22
CA GLY A 140 -1.68 3.39 -2.36
C GLY A 140 -2.49 2.67 -3.41
N GLN A 141 -1.84 1.84 -4.24
CA GLN A 141 -2.52 1.05 -5.25
C GLN A 141 -1.74 -0.20 -5.59
N VAL A 142 -2.46 -1.24 -5.97
CA VAL A 142 -1.85 -2.41 -6.59
C VAL A 142 -2.30 -2.53 -8.03
N LYS A 143 -1.33 -2.64 -8.92
CA LYS A 143 -1.55 -2.96 -10.34
C LYS A 143 -1.06 -4.36 -10.64
N MET A 144 -1.83 -5.07 -11.44
CA MET A 144 -1.40 -6.31 -12.06
C MET A 144 -0.82 -5.97 -13.43
N LYS A 145 0.33 -6.55 -13.77
CA LYS A 145 0.94 -6.38 -15.09
C LYS A 145 -0.07 -6.82 -16.15
N GLY A 146 -0.28 -5.91 -17.11
CA GLY A 146 -1.18 -6.17 -18.18
C GLY A 146 -2.65 -5.78 -17.91
N VAL A 147 -3.07 -5.37 -16.73
CA VAL A 147 -4.42 -4.84 -16.42
C VAL A 147 -4.37 -3.31 -16.44
N GLY A 148 -5.22 -2.66 -17.19
CA GLY A 148 -5.21 -1.19 -17.37
C GLY A 148 -5.44 -0.45 -16.07
N LEU A 149 -6.46 -0.85 -15.30
CA LEU A 149 -6.82 -0.26 -14.03
C LEU A 149 -6.14 -0.95 -12.85
N PRO A 150 -5.96 -0.29 -11.69
CA PRO A 150 -5.54 -0.92 -10.46
C PRO A 150 -6.49 -2.02 -10.01
N VAL A 151 -5.98 -3.00 -9.27
CA VAL A 151 -6.79 -4.04 -8.61
C VAL A 151 -7.50 -3.46 -7.40
N TRP A 152 -6.78 -2.68 -6.61
CA TRP A 152 -7.34 -1.85 -5.55
C TRP A 152 -6.60 -0.52 -5.45
N GLU A 153 -7.30 0.48 -4.94
CA GLU A 153 -6.81 1.84 -4.71
C GLU A 153 -7.23 2.30 -3.32
N MET A 154 -6.30 2.88 -2.55
CA MET A 154 -6.61 3.73 -1.42
C MET A 154 -6.58 5.17 -1.87
N ILE A 155 -7.67 5.89 -1.69
CA ILE A 155 -7.86 7.22 -2.29
C ILE A 155 -8.40 8.24 -1.29
N LEU A 156 -8.17 9.50 -1.61
CA LEU A 156 -8.87 10.66 -1.07
C LEU A 156 -9.75 11.27 -2.16
N ILE A 157 -10.92 11.78 -1.78
CA ILE A 157 -11.88 12.43 -2.69
C ILE A 157 -12.20 13.82 -2.16
N SER A 158 -11.93 14.86 -2.95
CA SER A 158 -12.06 16.26 -2.54
C SER A 158 -13.45 16.64 -2.03
N SER A 159 -14.51 16.19 -2.71
CA SER A 159 -15.88 16.48 -2.30
C SER A 159 -16.25 15.96 -0.92
N ASN A 160 -15.63 14.87 -0.52
CA ASN A 160 -15.86 14.24 0.78
C ASN A 160 -14.95 14.79 1.87
N LEU A 161 -13.78 15.33 1.51
CA LEU A 161 -12.86 15.96 2.47
C LEU A 161 -13.40 17.27 3.05
N LYS A 162 -14.36 17.92 2.39
CA LYS A 162 -15.09 19.06 2.95
C LYS A 162 -15.94 18.70 4.17
N LYS A 163 -16.28 17.41 4.32
CA LYS A 163 -17.05 16.85 5.45
C LYS A 163 -16.18 16.19 6.52
N GLY A 164 -14.87 16.21 6.33
CA GLY A 164 -13.88 15.54 7.17
C GLY A 164 -12.85 14.78 6.32
N HIS A 165 -11.62 14.65 6.83
CA HIS A 165 -10.59 13.90 6.13
C HIS A 165 -10.85 12.40 6.25
N GLY A 166 -11.10 11.71 5.16
CA GLY A 166 -11.39 10.28 5.16
C GLY A 166 -10.69 9.51 4.04
N PHE A 167 -10.29 8.29 4.36
CA PHE A 167 -9.83 7.31 3.38
C PHE A 167 -11.00 6.59 2.73
N PHE A 168 -10.82 6.29 1.45
CA PHE A 168 -11.73 5.46 0.67
C PHE A 168 -10.96 4.34 0.02
N ILE A 169 -11.59 3.18 -0.10
CA ILE A 169 -11.11 2.06 -0.93
C ILE A 169 -11.97 1.97 -2.18
N ARG A 170 -11.30 1.77 -3.32
CA ARG A 170 -11.91 1.47 -4.60
C ARG A 170 -11.31 0.19 -5.18
N LEU A 171 -12.16 -0.62 -5.80
CA LEU A 171 -11.81 -1.93 -6.37
C LEU A 171 -12.17 -1.97 -7.86
N PRO A 172 -11.40 -1.30 -8.73
CA PRO A 172 -11.78 -1.10 -10.12
C PRO A 172 -11.92 -2.38 -10.95
N GLN A 173 -11.29 -3.48 -10.52
CA GLN A 173 -11.29 -4.76 -11.23
C GLN A 173 -12.27 -5.78 -10.63
N SER A 174 -12.87 -5.49 -9.49
CA SER A 174 -13.87 -6.34 -8.85
C SER A 174 -15.22 -6.26 -9.56
N THR A 175 -16.08 -7.23 -9.28
CA THR A 175 -17.52 -7.15 -9.66
C THR A 175 -18.25 -6.03 -8.93
N VAL A 176 -17.71 -5.59 -7.79
CA VAL A 176 -18.22 -4.46 -6.99
C VAL A 176 -17.28 -3.28 -7.19
N THR A 177 -17.66 -2.38 -8.09
CA THR A 177 -16.87 -1.17 -8.43
C THR A 177 -17.07 -0.01 -7.46
N SER A 178 -17.76 -0.21 -6.35
CA SER A 178 -18.11 0.85 -5.41
C SER A 178 -16.88 1.46 -4.73
N THR A 179 -16.94 2.78 -4.52
CA THR A 179 -16.02 3.50 -3.68
C THR A 179 -16.55 3.49 -2.26
N MET A 180 -15.82 2.90 -1.32
CA MET A 180 -16.24 2.69 0.06
C MET A 180 -15.51 3.67 0.96
N HIS A 181 -16.26 4.42 1.79
CA HIS A 181 -15.66 5.23 2.86
C HIS A 181 -15.20 4.30 3.99
N CYS A 182 -13.95 4.44 4.39
CA CYS A 182 -13.34 3.55 5.38
C CYS A 182 -13.32 4.17 6.78
N LYS A 183 -12.51 5.20 6.96
CA LYS A 183 -12.33 5.87 8.25
C LYS A 183 -11.82 7.28 8.04
N ASN A 184 -12.27 8.20 8.90
CA ASN A 184 -11.68 9.54 8.96
C ASN A 184 -10.32 9.50 9.66
N PHE A 185 -9.47 10.47 9.34
CA PHE A 185 -8.15 10.65 9.93
C PHE A 185 -7.93 12.11 10.34
N LYS A 186 -6.92 12.32 11.18
CA LYS A 186 -6.46 13.65 11.58
C LYS A 186 -5.16 14.00 10.85
N VAL A 187 -5.01 15.26 10.47
CA VAL A 187 -3.75 15.81 9.96
C VAL A 187 -2.78 16.06 11.10
N GLY A 188 -1.47 16.02 10.81
CA GLY A 188 -0.45 16.20 11.83
C GLY A 188 -0.20 14.97 12.70
N GLU A 189 -0.78 13.82 12.38
CA GLU A 189 -0.57 12.55 13.07
C GLU A 189 -0.17 11.46 12.08
N TRP A 190 0.66 10.49 12.51
CA TRP A 190 0.94 9.29 11.75
C TRP A 190 -0.26 8.34 11.77
N ILE A 191 -0.51 7.72 10.63
CA ILE A 191 -1.64 6.81 10.43
C ILE A 191 -1.06 5.51 9.88
N ASP A 192 -1.18 4.44 10.67
CA ASP A 192 -0.71 3.12 10.29
C ASP A 192 -1.80 2.39 9.51
N ILE A 193 -1.45 1.84 8.36
CA ILE A 193 -2.37 1.18 7.44
C ILE A 193 -1.88 -0.22 7.18
N ILE A 194 -2.76 -1.21 7.31
CA ILE A 194 -2.50 -2.59 6.91
C ILE A 194 -3.62 -3.04 5.97
N ILE A 195 -3.26 -3.58 4.82
CA ILE A 195 -4.18 -4.17 3.85
C ILE A 195 -3.83 -5.64 3.63
N LYS A 196 -4.81 -6.52 3.78
CA LYS A 196 -4.78 -7.88 3.27
C LYS A 196 -5.44 -7.92 1.90
N ALA A 197 -4.80 -8.52 0.91
CA ALA A 197 -5.39 -8.71 -0.41
C ALA A 197 -5.09 -10.10 -0.95
N ASP A 198 -6.14 -10.88 -1.24
CA ASP A 198 -6.05 -12.20 -1.88
C ASP A 198 -6.45 -12.08 -3.35
N TYR A 199 -5.48 -12.31 -4.22
CA TYR A 199 -5.62 -12.17 -5.68
C TYR A 199 -6.04 -13.46 -6.36
N ALA A 200 -6.75 -14.35 -5.67
CA ALA A 200 -7.21 -15.60 -6.24
C ALA A 200 -8.10 -15.37 -7.46
N LYS A 201 -7.94 -16.27 -8.44
CA LYS A 201 -8.69 -16.26 -9.70
C LYS A 201 -9.99 -17.06 -9.61
N GLU A 202 -10.52 -17.29 -8.43
CA GLU A 202 -11.73 -18.07 -8.24
C GLU A 202 -12.99 -17.32 -8.59
N LYS A 203 -13.99 -18.13 -8.97
CA LYS A 203 -15.23 -17.65 -9.59
C LYS A 203 -16.31 -17.22 -8.60
N LYS A 204 -16.19 -17.61 -7.33
CA LYS A 204 -17.22 -17.41 -6.30
C LYS A 204 -16.63 -16.66 -5.11
N SER A 205 -17.43 -15.77 -4.51
CA SER A 205 -17.14 -15.29 -3.16
C SER A 205 -17.23 -16.49 -2.21
N LEU A 206 -16.28 -16.61 -1.32
CA LEU A 206 -16.37 -17.60 -0.24
C LEU A 206 -17.14 -16.95 0.91
N GLU A 207 -18.19 -17.60 1.35
CA GLU A 207 -18.88 -17.21 2.57
C GLU A 207 -17.86 -17.21 3.73
N ASN A 208 -17.87 -16.18 4.53
CA ASN A 208 -16.94 -16.00 5.66
C ASN A 208 -15.46 -15.78 5.35
N TYR A 209 -14.99 -15.86 4.09
CA TYR A 209 -13.62 -15.54 3.74
C TYR A 209 -13.52 -14.14 3.15
N LYS A 210 -12.73 -13.27 3.80
CA LYS A 210 -12.47 -11.92 3.30
C LYS A 210 -11.29 -11.93 2.33
N THR A 211 -11.55 -11.54 1.08
CA THR A 211 -10.52 -11.37 0.04
C THR A 211 -9.75 -10.07 0.19
N PHE A 212 -10.38 -9.09 0.82
CA PHE A 212 -9.80 -7.79 1.14
C PHE A 212 -10.16 -7.39 2.56
N GLU A 213 -9.16 -7.04 3.35
CA GLU A 213 -9.35 -6.55 4.71
C GLU A 213 -8.44 -5.33 4.94
N LEU A 214 -8.93 -4.39 5.73
CA LEU A 214 -8.26 -3.14 6.06
C LEU A 214 -8.21 -2.94 7.56
N TRP A 215 -7.05 -2.53 8.05
CA TRP A 215 -6.86 -2.01 9.42
C TRP A 215 -6.25 -0.61 9.33
N ILE A 216 -6.71 0.29 10.19
CA ILE A 216 -6.18 1.65 10.34
C ILE A 216 -5.89 1.87 11.81
N ASN A 217 -4.64 2.18 12.17
CA ASN A 217 -4.17 2.33 13.55
C ASN A 217 -4.54 1.10 14.41
N GLY A 218 -4.33 -0.10 13.87
CA GLY A 218 -4.63 -1.38 14.52
C GLY A 218 -6.11 -1.78 14.53
N GLU A 219 -7.05 -0.87 14.24
CA GLU A 219 -8.48 -1.14 14.23
C GLU A 219 -8.95 -1.72 12.90
N TYR A 220 -9.71 -2.81 12.97
CA TYR A 220 -10.33 -3.43 11.79
C TYR A 220 -11.45 -2.57 11.21
N VAL A 221 -11.35 -2.26 9.91
CA VAL A 221 -12.31 -1.40 9.20
C VAL A 221 -13.32 -2.24 8.42
N LYS A 222 -14.43 -2.59 9.06
CA LYS A 222 -15.46 -3.46 8.49
C LYS A 222 -16.08 -2.89 7.20
N SER A 223 -16.28 -1.58 7.12
CA SER A 223 -16.90 -0.90 5.95
C SER A 223 -16.09 -1.03 4.66
N CYS A 224 -14.78 -1.27 4.76
CA CYS A 224 -13.89 -1.44 3.61
C CYS A 224 -13.34 -2.86 3.46
N SER A 225 -13.84 -3.81 4.24
CA SER A 225 -13.45 -5.22 4.18
C SER A 225 -14.56 -6.07 3.56
N HIS A 226 -14.22 -6.93 2.59
CA HIS A 226 -15.22 -7.67 1.82
C HIS A 226 -14.72 -9.04 1.32
N SER A 227 -15.66 -9.86 0.82
CA SER A 227 -15.44 -11.24 0.35
C SER A 227 -15.50 -11.38 -1.19
N TYR A 228 -15.68 -10.28 -1.92
CA TYR A 228 -15.76 -10.35 -3.38
C TYR A 228 -14.39 -10.56 -4.02
N PRO A 229 -14.29 -11.31 -5.14
CA PRO A 229 -13.06 -11.42 -5.89
C PRO A 229 -12.50 -10.05 -6.26
N LEU A 230 -11.22 -9.82 -6.01
CA LEU A 230 -10.55 -8.57 -6.36
C LEU A 230 -10.43 -8.38 -7.88
N ILE A 231 -10.47 -9.49 -8.64
CA ILE A 231 -10.36 -9.49 -10.09
C ILE A 231 -11.54 -10.24 -10.65
N SER A 232 -12.41 -9.56 -11.39
CA SER A 232 -13.62 -10.16 -12.01
C SER A 232 -13.25 -11.13 -13.13
N LYS A 233 -14.17 -12.06 -13.43
CA LYS A 233 -14.06 -12.97 -14.59
C LYS A 233 -13.94 -12.20 -15.91
N LYS A 234 -14.71 -11.10 -16.06
CA LYS A 234 -14.67 -10.24 -17.24
C LYS A 234 -13.27 -9.69 -17.45
N THR A 235 -12.67 -9.11 -16.41
CA THR A 235 -11.30 -8.58 -16.44
C THR A 235 -10.29 -9.66 -16.78
N LEU A 236 -10.41 -10.86 -16.20
CA LEU A 236 -9.53 -11.98 -16.52
C LEU A 236 -9.66 -12.38 -17.99
N LYS A 237 -10.89 -12.48 -18.53
CA LYS A 237 -11.14 -12.85 -19.93
C LYS A 237 -10.55 -11.82 -20.88
N GLU A 238 -10.78 -10.53 -20.64
CA GLU A 238 -10.26 -9.43 -21.45
C GLU A 238 -8.73 -9.39 -21.41
N SER A 239 -8.15 -9.71 -20.29
CA SER A 239 -6.70 -9.78 -20.11
C SER A 239 -6.07 -10.92 -20.91
N TYR A 240 -6.69 -12.09 -20.93
CA TYR A 240 -6.21 -13.24 -21.68
C TYR A 240 -6.27 -13.05 -23.20
N SER A 241 -7.28 -12.29 -23.69
CA SER A 241 -7.46 -12.07 -25.13
C SER A 241 -6.33 -11.21 -25.75
N LYS A 242 -5.56 -10.51 -24.93
CA LYS A 242 -4.51 -9.58 -25.37
C LYS A 242 -3.09 -10.12 -25.23
N ASN A 243 -2.88 -11.43 -25.35
CA ASN A 243 -1.56 -12.08 -25.23
C ASN A 243 -0.82 -11.75 -23.92
N TRP A 244 -1.51 -11.53 -22.84
CA TRP A 244 -0.90 -11.25 -21.57
C TRP A 244 -0.35 -12.53 -20.97
N SER A 245 0.96 -12.57 -20.90
CA SER A 245 1.62 -13.69 -20.24
C SER A 245 1.00 -13.86 -18.85
N THR A 246 0.62 -15.07 -18.55
CA THR A 246 -0.02 -15.55 -17.32
C THR A 246 0.77 -15.26 -16.04
N SER A 247 1.93 -14.65 -16.14
CA SER A 247 2.74 -14.17 -15.04
C SER A 247 2.25 -12.84 -14.47
N GLY A 248 0.95 -12.70 -14.22
CA GLY A 248 0.34 -11.48 -13.67
C GLY A 248 0.90 -11.09 -12.31
N LYS A 249 2.20 -10.72 -12.26
CA LYS A 249 2.81 -10.19 -11.05
C LYS A 249 2.12 -8.90 -10.67
N VAL A 250 1.83 -8.75 -9.39
CA VAL A 250 1.30 -7.50 -8.84
C VAL A 250 2.45 -6.57 -8.49
N ASP A 251 2.25 -5.29 -8.77
CA ASP A 251 3.15 -4.20 -8.39
C ASP A 251 2.43 -3.35 -7.35
N PHE A 252 3.01 -3.18 -6.18
CA PHE A 252 2.54 -2.22 -5.19
C PHE A 252 3.13 -0.84 -5.48
N ARG A 253 2.30 0.19 -5.38
CA ARG A 253 2.69 1.59 -5.55
C ARG A 253 2.15 2.41 -4.40
N TYR A 254 2.95 3.35 -3.93
CA TYR A 254 2.60 4.28 -2.88
C TYR A 254 3.25 5.65 -3.15
N GLY A 255 2.70 6.70 -2.59
CA GLY A 255 3.03 8.09 -2.88
C GLY A 255 1.78 8.87 -3.26
N ILE A 256 1.91 9.88 -4.10
CA ILE A 256 0.79 10.72 -4.52
C ILE A 256 0.55 10.55 -6.02
N TYR A 257 -0.66 10.16 -6.40
CA TYR A 257 -1.11 10.19 -7.78
C TYR A 257 -2.45 10.92 -7.89
N ARG A 258 -2.47 12.02 -8.61
CA ARG A 258 -3.68 12.84 -8.89
C ARG A 258 -4.12 12.61 -10.33
N PRO A 259 -5.08 11.72 -10.61
CA PRO A 259 -5.70 11.63 -11.93
C PRO A 259 -6.66 12.80 -12.15
N ASN A 260 -6.96 13.11 -13.40
CA ASN A 260 -7.98 14.07 -13.81
C ASN A 260 -7.77 15.51 -13.28
N VAL A 261 -6.52 15.94 -13.08
CA VAL A 261 -6.20 17.30 -12.62
C VAL A 261 -6.72 18.35 -13.61
N GLY A 262 -6.73 18.05 -14.91
CA GLY A 262 -7.29 18.92 -15.94
C GLY A 262 -8.78 19.25 -15.73
N GLN A 263 -9.59 18.27 -15.33
CA GLN A 263 -10.99 18.51 -15.00
C GLN A 263 -11.14 19.45 -13.80
N TRP A 264 -10.31 19.24 -12.76
CA TRP A 264 -10.28 20.11 -11.58
C TRP A 264 -9.92 21.55 -11.97
N LEU A 265 -8.85 21.73 -12.77
CA LEU A 265 -8.39 23.05 -13.23
C LEU A 265 -9.49 23.77 -13.99
N MET A 266 -10.16 23.10 -14.95
CA MET A 266 -11.25 23.71 -15.71
C MET A 266 -12.43 24.10 -14.84
N SER A 267 -12.86 23.22 -13.94
CA SER A 267 -13.99 23.49 -13.05
C SER A 267 -13.73 24.65 -12.11
N ASN A 268 -12.48 24.82 -11.65
CA ASN A 268 -12.11 25.86 -10.70
C ASN A 268 -11.72 27.21 -11.36
N ASN A 269 -11.45 27.21 -12.67
CA ASN A 269 -11.10 28.42 -13.42
C ASN A 269 -12.21 28.88 -14.39
N ARG A 270 -13.41 28.30 -14.32
CA ARG A 270 -14.58 28.65 -15.13
C ARG A 270 -14.30 28.66 -16.64
N VAL A 271 -13.44 27.76 -17.11
CA VAL A 271 -13.09 27.70 -18.53
C VAL A 271 -14.30 27.31 -19.36
N ASN A 272 -14.63 28.14 -20.35
CA ASN A 272 -15.76 27.97 -21.22
C ASN A 272 -15.66 26.64 -21.99
N LYS A 273 -16.78 25.89 -22.14
CA LYS A 273 -16.91 24.52 -22.66
C LYS A 273 -16.45 24.26 -24.10
N LYS A 274 -15.80 25.21 -24.77
CA LYS A 274 -15.22 25.03 -26.11
C LYS A 274 -13.89 24.27 -26.14
N VAL A 275 -13.41 23.81 -25.00
CA VAL A 275 -12.18 23.01 -24.89
C VAL A 275 -12.52 21.59 -25.40
N LYS A 276 -11.80 21.13 -26.44
CA LYS A 276 -12.00 19.79 -27.03
C LYS A 276 -11.66 18.71 -26.01
N TYR A 277 -12.62 17.81 -25.79
CA TYR A 277 -12.42 16.63 -24.97
C TYR A 277 -11.92 15.47 -25.84
N PHE A 278 -10.99 14.69 -25.32
CA PHE A 278 -10.67 13.39 -25.88
C PHE A 278 -11.44 12.33 -25.09
N ARG A 279 -12.00 11.34 -25.80
CA ARG A 279 -12.53 10.16 -25.12
C ARG A 279 -11.38 9.29 -24.65
N ASP A 280 -11.46 8.91 -23.37
CA ASP A 280 -10.66 7.83 -22.82
C ASP A 280 -10.97 6.54 -23.60
N PRO A 281 -9.98 5.68 -23.90
CA PRO A 281 -10.24 4.33 -24.40
C PRO A 281 -11.25 3.54 -23.56
N ASP A 282 -11.41 3.87 -22.27
CA ASP A 282 -12.38 3.27 -21.35
C ASP A 282 -13.74 3.99 -21.33
N GLY A 283 -14.00 4.94 -22.24
CA GLY A 283 -15.29 5.56 -22.47
C GLY A 283 -15.60 6.86 -21.70
N GLY A 284 -14.66 7.37 -20.91
CA GLY A 284 -14.76 8.66 -20.21
C GLY A 284 -14.35 9.85 -21.08
N GLU A 285 -15.00 11.02 -20.93
CA GLU A 285 -14.52 12.26 -21.55
C GLU A 285 -13.34 12.83 -20.78
N MET A 286 -12.22 13.08 -21.48
CA MET A 286 -11.02 13.67 -20.90
C MET A 286 -10.66 15.01 -21.51
N VAL A 287 -10.19 15.88 -20.66
CA VAL A 287 -9.75 17.19 -21.06
C VAL A 287 -8.38 17.16 -21.74
N VAL A 288 -8.40 17.69 -22.90
CA VAL A 288 -7.37 18.24 -23.78
C VAL A 288 -5.90 18.12 -23.37
N THR A 289 -5.15 17.74 -24.38
CA THR A 289 -3.70 17.82 -24.50
C THR A 289 -3.07 18.97 -23.71
N PHE A 290 -2.35 18.58 -22.62
CA PHE A 290 -1.47 19.47 -21.87
C PHE A 290 -2.10 20.63 -21.12
N PRO A 291 -3.11 20.40 -20.23
CA PRO A 291 -3.72 21.47 -19.45
C PRO A 291 -2.68 22.23 -18.58
N PHE A 292 -1.56 21.62 -18.26
CA PHE A 292 -0.48 22.23 -17.49
C PHE A 292 0.32 23.29 -18.25
N ARG A 293 0.15 23.40 -19.58
CA ARG A 293 0.78 24.46 -20.37
C ARG A 293 -0.03 25.77 -20.37
N LEU A 294 -1.29 25.71 -19.92
CA LEU A 294 -2.12 26.90 -19.82
C LEU A 294 -1.79 27.66 -18.55
N ASN A 295 -1.88 28.98 -18.64
CA ASN A 295 -1.69 29.86 -17.47
C ASN A 295 -3.02 29.92 -16.69
N TRP A 296 -3.15 29.05 -15.70
CA TRP A 296 -4.33 29.00 -14.85
C TRP A 296 -4.25 30.06 -13.75
N GLU A 297 -5.34 30.80 -13.54
CA GLU A 297 -5.48 31.70 -12.40
C GLU A 297 -5.44 30.88 -11.10
N LYS A 298 -6.31 29.89 -10.97
CA LYS A 298 -6.32 28.97 -9.83
C LYS A 298 -5.52 27.71 -10.16
N LYS A 299 -4.36 27.57 -9.55
CA LYS A 299 -3.49 26.39 -9.66
C LYS A 299 -3.83 25.37 -8.57
N ILE A 300 -3.64 24.09 -8.88
CA ILE A 300 -3.73 23.05 -7.84
C ILE A 300 -2.55 23.23 -6.87
N PRO A 301 -2.78 23.23 -5.56
CA PRO A 301 -1.70 23.41 -4.58
C PRO A 301 -0.68 22.27 -4.63
N THR A 302 0.53 22.55 -4.17
CA THR A 302 1.55 21.54 -3.93
C THR A 302 1.07 20.58 -2.85
N ALA A 303 1.05 19.29 -3.15
CA ALA A 303 0.76 18.26 -2.17
C ALA A 303 2.06 17.72 -1.56
N THR A 304 2.10 17.58 -0.24
CA THR A 304 3.19 16.93 0.50
C THR A 304 2.61 15.86 1.40
N VAL A 305 3.18 14.66 1.33
CA VAL A 305 2.79 13.51 2.16
C VAL A 305 4.05 12.75 2.55
N TYR A 306 4.09 12.23 3.76
CA TYR A 306 5.19 11.42 4.24
C TYR A 306 4.76 9.96 4.35
N TYR A 307 5.66 9.06 4.04
CA TYR A 307 5.49 7.62 4.16
C TYR A 307 6.64 7.04 4.95
N ASP A 308 6.31 6.04 5.76
CA ASP A 308 7.29 5.32 6.55
C ASP A 308 6.84 3.86 6.70
N GLU A 309 7.73 2.99 7.19
CA GLU A 309 7.40 1.62 7.56
C GLU A 309 6.73 0.81 6.44
N ILE A 310 7.24 0.92 5.21
CA ILE A 310 6.70 0.21 4.06
C ILE A 310 7.05 -1.26 4.15
N ARG A 311 6.06 -2.12 4.37
CA ARG A 311 6.23 -3.56 4.55
C ARG A 311 5.33 -4.36 3.63
N VAL A 312 5.79 -5.53 3.20
CA VAL A 312 4.99 -6.52 2.47
C VAL A 312 5.31 -7.90 3.02
N GLY A 313 4.29 -8.63 3.47
CA GLY A 313 4.44 -9.92 4.12
C GLY A 313 3.34 -10.90 3.75
N LYS A 314 3.36 -12.08 4.38
CA LYS A 314 2.39 -13.16 4.18
C LYS A 314 1.37 -13.25 5.31
N SER A 315 1.60 -12.57 6.41
CA SER A 315 0.67 -12.46 7.54
C SER A 315 0.56 -11.01 8.00
N LYS A 316 -0.47 -10.71 8.79
CA LYS A 316 -0.64 -9.39 9.41
C LYS A 316 0.52 -9.09 10.36
N ASP A 317 0.92 -10.05 11.17
CA ASP A 317 1.95 -9.89 12.20
C ASP A 317 3.33 -9.59 11.60
N GLU A 318 3.63 -10.11 10.39
CA GLU A 318 4.87 -9.80 9.68
C GLU A 318 4.98 -8.33 9.26
N VAL A 319 3.86 -7.63 9.10
CA VAL A 319 3.85 -6.26 8.57
C VAL A 319 3.38 -5.22 9.58
N ASP A 320 2.79 -5.63 10.70
CA ASP A 320 2.27 -4.71 11.72
C ASP A 320 3.43 -4.03 12.45
N ILE A 321 3.59 -2.72 12.25
CA ILE A 321 4.68 -1.93 12.83
C ILE A 321 4.75 -2.06 14.35
N ASN A 322 3.60 -2.22 15.02
CA ASN A 322 3.55 -2.31 16.48
C ASN A 322 4.09 -3.65 17.01
N LEU A 323 4.24 -4.65 16.14
CA LEU A 323 4.80 -5.97 16.46
C LEU A 323 6.25 -6.13 15.98
N GLN A 324 6.80 -5.17 15.24
CA GLN A 324 8.14 -5.25 14.67
C GLN A 324 9.17 -4.64 15.63
N SER A 325 10.26 -5.36 15.85
CA SER A 325 11.37 -4.91 16.70
C SER A 325 12.35 -3.97 15.98
N LYS A 326 12.28 -3.92 14.64
CA LYS A 326 13.20 -3.10 13.83
C LYS A 326 12.41 -2.23 12.86
N PRO A 327 12.67 -0.91 12.86
CA PRO A 327 12.12 -0.01 11.84
C PRO A 327 12.69 -0.32 10.45
N VAL A 328 11.98 0.13 9.42
CA VAL A 328 12.42 0.07 8.02
C VAL A 328 13.10 1.39 7.67
N ASP A 329 14.41 1.44 7.80
CA ASP A 329 15.24 2.61 7.46
C ASP A 329 15.92 2.51 6.07
#